data_61ef95975b1967dab94b39f741d1b97d
#
_entry.id   61ef95975b1967dab94b39f741d1b97d
#
_cell.length_a   1.000
_cell.length_b   1.000
_cell.length_c   1.000
_cell.angle_alpha   90.00
_cell.angle_beta   90.00
_cell.angle_gamma   90.00
#
_symmetry.space_group_name_H-M   'P 1'
#
loop_
_entity.id
_entity.type
_entity.pdbx_description
1 polymer ?
#
loop_
_entity_poly.entity_id
_entity_poly.type
_entity_poly.pdbx_seq_one_letter_code
_entity_poly.pdbx_strand_id
1 'polypeptide(L)'
;MMSKVRLKFHNVGEIVGSDDLAIITLTDEMMDNMITIVCDRAMAVQLELRDKQIPITRIMLPEVLAGIIKDQAGIMMDIIITDIIEGQYRTLLCNRVTLDTIPIRASDAVLLSLAARIPIYIESSLMARQSVRFSGLSHALSLPVNTLSLEMLDQALKKAVEDENYELASQLRDERKRREKK
;
A
#
# COMPACT_ATOMS: atom_id res chain seq x y z
N MET A 1 17.34 17.63 -3.19
CA MET A 1 16.63 16.83 -2.17
C MET A 1 15.26 16.50 -2.75
N MET A 2 14.94 15.23 -2.98
CA MET A 2 13.60 14.88 -3.48
C MET A 2 12.58 15.19 -2.39
N SER A 3 11.53 15.93 -2.75
CA SER A 3 10.43 16.23 -1.84
C SER A 3 9.64 14.95 -1.55
N LYS A 4 9.29 14.71 -0.29
CA LYS A 4 8.55 13.54 0.18
C LYS A 4 7.27 13.99 0.88
N VAL A 5 6.19 13.25 0.69
CA VAL A 5 4.92 13.41 1.41
C VAL A 5 4.85 12.32 2.47
N ARG A 6 4.56 12.69 3.71
CA ARG A 6 4.33 11.73 4.79
C ARG A 6 2.97 11.08 4.63
N LEU A 7 2.95 9.76 4.81
CA LEU A 7 1.73 8.97 4.75
C LEU A 7 1.36 8.42 6.12
N LYS A 8 0.05 8.25 6.34
CA LYS A 8 -0.54 7.59 7.51
C LYS A 8 -1.40 6.42 7.06
N PHE A 9 -1.34 5.33 7.79
CA PHE A 9 -2.30 4.24 7.63
C PHE A 9 -3.70 4.75 8.00
N HIS A 10 -4.66 4.52 7.11
CA HIS A 10 -6.04 4.89 7.34
C HIS A 10 -6.89 3.66 7.66
N ASN A 11 -6.92 2.69 6.77
CA ASN A 11 -7.62 1.43 6.97
C ASN A 11 -7.10 0.33 6.04
N VAL A 12 -7.59 -0.87 6.25
CA VAL A 12 -7.53 -1.98 5.29
C VAL A 12 -8.96 -2.48 5.05
N GLY A 13 -9.30 -2.73 3.80
CA GLY A 13 -10.64 -3.14 3.39
C GLY A 13 -10.61 -4.30 2.41
N GLU A 14 -11.73 -4.98 2.28
CA GLU A 14 -11.92 -6.08 1.33
C GLU A 14 -12.14 -5.53 -0.10
N ILE A 15 -11.71 -6.29 -1.09
CA ILE A 15 -12.01 -6.01 -2.50
C ILE A 15 -13.31 -6.74 -2.84
N VAL A 16 -14.32 -6.00 -3.29
CA VAL A 16 -15.57 -6.60 -3.76
C VAL A 16 -15.25 -7.57 -4.90
N GLY A 17 -15.57 -8.85 -4.67
CA GLY A 17 -15.40 -9.90 -5.66
C GLY A 17 -14.04 -10.61 -5.65
N SER A 18 -13.24 -10.41 -4.61
CA SER A 18 -12.05 -11.21 -4.37
C SER A 18 -11.99 -11.61 -2.90
N ASP A 19 -11.96 -12.91 -2.63
CA ASP A 19 -11.86 -13.43 -1.27
C ASP A 19 -10.40 -13.46 -0.77
N ASP A 20 -9.44 -13.40 -1.69
CA ASP A 20 -8.01 -13.56 -1.39
C ASP A 20 -7.24 -12.24 -1.27
N LEU A 21 -7.84 -11.13 -1.73
CA LEU A 21 -7.17 -9.84 -1.81
C LEU A 21 -7.88 -8.78 -0.95
N ALA A 22 -7.08 -7.84 -0.48
CA ALA A 22 -7.51 -6.68 0.28
C ALA A 22 -6.76 -5.42 -0.16
N ILE A 23 -7.26 -4.27 0.25
CA ILE A 23 -6.70 -2.96 -0.06
C ILE A 23 -6.29 -2.25 1.22
N ILE A 24 -5.06 -1.83 1.27
CA ILE A 24 -4.54 -0.90 2.27
C ILE A 24 -4.74 0.52 1.76
N THR A 25 -5.31 1.39 2.56
CA THR A 25 -5.43 2.82 2.27
C THR A 25 -4.43 3.60 3.13
N LEU A 26 -3.60 4.40 2.48
CA LEU A 26 -2.72 5.37 3.12
C LEU A 26 -3.15 6.78 2.71
N THR A 27 -3.21 7.71 3.64
CA THR A 27 -3.53 9.13 3.39
C THR A 27 -2.33 10.02 3.66
N ASP A 28 -2.31 11.21 3.06
CA ASP A 28 -1.44 12.28 3.51
C ASP A 28 -1.84 12.78 4.92
N GLU A 29 -1.03 13.63 5.52
CA GLU A 29 -1.28 14.12 6.89
C GLU A 29 -2.56 14.95 7.02
N MET A 30 -2.96 15.62 5.94
CA MET A 30 -4.15 16.48 5.88
C MET A 30 -5.42 15.69 5.55
N MET A 31 -5.29 14.41 5.17
CA MET A 31 -6.37 13.55 4.69
C MET A 31 -7.07 14.10 3.43
N ASP A 32 -6.34 14.82 2.59
CA ASP A 32 -6.85 15.34 1.32
C ASP A 32 -6.69 14.33 0.19
N ASN A 33 -5.60 13.57 0.23
CA ASN A 33 -5.23 12.61 -0.80
C ASN A 33 -4.91 11.24 -0.22
N MET A 34 -5.20 10.20 -0.98
CA MET A 34 -4.90 8.83 -0.60
C MET A 34 -4.22 8.07 -1.72
N ILE A 35 -3.46 7.05 -1.35
CA ILE A 35 -3.00 5.97 -2.24
C ILE A 35 -3.50 4.63 -1.71
N THR A 36 -3.58 3.65 -2.59
CA THR A 36 -3.98 2.29 -2.24
C THR A 36 -2.90 1.28 -2.58
N ILE A 37 -2.72 0.30 -1.71
CA ILE A 37 -1.77 -0.81 -1.89
C ILE A 37 -2.56 -2.10 -1.79
N VAL A 38 -2.46 -2.96 -2.79
CA VAL A 38 -3.08 -4.28 -2.74
C VAL A 38 -2.24 -5.23 -1.89
N CYS A 39 -2.90 -6.03 -1.08
CA CYS A 39 -2.27 -7.07 -0.27
C CYS A 39 -3.11 -8.35 -0.25
N ASP A 40 -2.53 -9.45 0.21
CA ASP A 40 -3.28 -10.68 0.48
C ASP A 40 -4.11 -10.57 1.77
N ARG A 41 -5.11 -11.45 1.90
CA ARG A 41 -6.01 -11.45 3.06
C ARG A 41 -5.29 -11.71 4.38
N ALA A 42 -4.24 -12.53 4.37
CA ALA A 42 -3.46 -12.81 5.59
C ALA A 42 -2.79 -11.52 6.10
N MET A 43 -2.25 -10.71 5.19
CA MET A 43 -1.69 -9.39 5.52
C MET A 43 -2.77 -8.44 6.03
N ALA A 44 -3.96 -8.44 5.43
CA ALA A 44 -5.07 -7.59 5.87
C ALA A 44 -5.44 -7.89 7.34
N VAL A 45 -5.55 -9.17 7.72
CA VAL A 45 -5.79 -9.59 9.11
C VAL A 45 -4.69 -9.08 10.04
N GLN A 46 -3.42 -9.17 9.61
CA GLN A 46 -2.29 -8.65 10.41
C GLN A 46 -2.38 -7.15 10.64
N LEU A 47 -2.79 -6.38 9.64
CA LEU A 47 -2.96 -4.92 9.74
C LEU A 47 -4.15 -4.57 10.64
N GLU A 48 -5.29 -5.26 10.50
CA GLU A 48 -6.46 -5.04 11.34
C GLU A 48 -6.19 -5.30 12.83
N LEU A 49 -5.42 -6.36 13.16
CA LEU A 49 -5.03 -6.64 14.54
C LEU A 49 -4.29 -5.47 15.18
N ARG A 50 -3.48 -4.75 14.39
CA ARG A 50 -2.70 -3.59 14.85
C ARG A 50 -3.53 -2.32 14.90
N ASP A 51 -4.37 -2.11 13.92
CA ASP A 51 -5.31 -0.99 13.90
C ASP A 51 -6.26 -1.04 15.11
N LYS A 52 -6.79 -2.22 15.41
CA LYS A 52 -7.64 -2.48 16.58
C LYS A 52 -6.85 -2.63 17.90
N GLN A 53 -5.52 -2.51 17.86
CA GLN A 53 -4.60 -2.63 19.01
C GLN A 53 -4.80 -3.92 19.83
N ILE A 54 -5.04 -5.03 19.15
CA ILE A 54 -5.26 -6.33 19.79
C ILE A 54 -3.99 -6.79 20.54
N PRO A 55 -4.05 -7.12 21.83
CA PRO A 55 -2.86 -7.35 22.68
C PRO A 55 -1.93 -8.46 22.19
N ILE A 56 -2.44 -9.47 21.48
CA ILE A 56 -1.64 -10.58 20.96
C ILE A 56 -0.52 -10.11 20.01
N THR A 57 -0.68 -8.96 19.35
CA THR A 57 0.33 -8.43 18.44
C THR A 57 1.67 -8.18 19.13
N ARG A 58 1.68 -7.88 20.44
CA ARG A 58 2.91 -7.59 21.21
C ARG A 58 3.92 -8.73 21.24
N ILE A 59 3.47 -9.97 21.03
CA ILE A 59 4.33 -11.16 21.00
C ILE A 59 4.49 -11.74 19.60
N MET A 60 4.00 -11.03 18.57
CA MET A 60 4.17 -11.42 17.18
C MET A 60 5.54 -11.01 16.65
N LEU A 61 6.01 -11.72 15.63
CA LEU A 61 7.35 -11.53 15.07
C LEU A 61 7.68 -10.06 14.68
N PRO A 62 6.80 -9.31 14.03
CA PRO A 62 7.09 -7.92 13.67
C PRO A 62 7.39 -7.05 14.89
N GLU A 63 6.64 -7.16 15.97
CA GLU A 63 6.83 -6.38 17.19
C GLU A 63 8.07 -6.83 17.98
N VAL A 64 8.33 -8.12 17.99
CA VAL A 64 9.55 -8.67 18.63
C VAL A 64 10.80 -8.17 17.90
N LEU A 65 10.82 -8.22 16.56
CA LEU A 65 11.91 -7.69 15.75
C LEU A 65 12.05 -6.16 15.92
N ALA A 66 10.92 -5.44 15.94
CA ALA A 66 10.91 -4.00 16.18
C ALA A 66 11.53 -3.65 17.55
N GLY A 67 11.26 -4.45 18.59
CA GLY A 67 11.88 -4.32 19.91
C GLY A 67 13.40 -4.49 19.85
N ILE A 68 13.88 -5.54 19.21
CA ILE A 68 15.32 -5.82 19.05
C ILE A 68 16.03 -4.67 18.30
N ILE A 69 15.41 -4.19 17.21
CA ILE A 69 15.98 -3.08 16.42
C ILE A 69 16.03 -1.79 17.24
N LYS A 70 14.98 -1.50 18.01
CA LYS A 70 14.88 -0.29 18.84
C LYS A 70 15.93 -0.24 19.95
N ASP A 71 16.26 -1.40 20.52
CA ASP A 71 17.24 -1.52 21.60
C ASP A 71 18.69 -1.35 21.09
N GLN A 72 18.92 -1.46 19.77
CA GLN A 72 20.20 -1.11 19.16
C GLN A 72 20.29 0.40 18.99
N ALA A 73 20.92 1.06 19.94
CA ALA A 73 21.05 2.51 20.02
C ALA A 73 21.48 3.12 18.67
N GLY A 74 20.68 4.06 18.15
CA GLY A 74 21.01 4.89 17.00
C GLY A 74 20.42 4.47 15.64
N ILE A 75 19.64 3.41 15.55
CA ILE A 75 19.00 3.06 14.28
C ILE A 75 17.74 3.92 14.08
N MET A 76 17.85 4.92 13.22
CA MET A 76 16.73 5.73 12.75
C MET A 76 16.35 5.30 11.33
N MET A 77 15.14 4.80 11.17
CA MET A 77 14.65 4.28 9.90
C MET A 77 13.51 5.13 9.35
N ASP A 78 13.47 5.24 8.03
CA ASP A 78 12.31 5.73 7.25
C ASP A 78 11.90 4.67 6.24
N ILE A 79 10.61 4.59 5.96
CA ILE A 79 10.07 3.84 4.83
C ILE A 79 9.77 4.82 3.71
N ILE A 80 10.25 4.55 2.49
CA ILE A 80 10.07 5.45 1.34
C ILE A 80 9.52 4.65 0.15
N ILE A 81 8.36 5.07 -0.33
CA ILE A 81 7.77 4.58 -1.59
C ILE A 81 8.34 5.45 -2.71
N THR A 82 9.12 4.85 -3.61
CA THR A 82 9.91 5.58 -4.61
C THR A 82 9.33 5.49 -6.01
N ASP A 83 8.70 4.38 -6.36
CA ASP A 83 8.18 4.17 -7.71
C ASP A 83 7.05 3.13 -7.74
N ILE A 84 6.46 2.92 -8.92
CA ILE A 84 5.53 1.85 -9.22
C ILE A 84 5.94 1.17 -10.53
N ILE A 85 6.18 -0.14 -10.47
CA ILE A 85 6.57 -0.95 -11.62
C ILE A 85 5.61 -2.14 -11.71
N GLU A 86 5.00 -2.32 -12.87
CA GLU A 86 4.04 -3.41 -13.13
C GLU A 86 2.91 -3.49 -12.08
N GLY A 87 2.44 -2.33 -11.61
CA GLY A 87 1.39 -2.25 -10.60
C GLY A 87 1.86 -2.45 -9.15
N GLN A 88 3.16 -2.69 -8.94
CA GLN A 88 3.72 -2.88 -7.60
C GLN A 88 4.54 -1.67 -7.18
N TYR A 89 4.28 -1.16 -5.98
CA TYR A 89 5.08 -0.09 -5.40
C TYR A 89 6.48 -0.59 -5.02
N ARG A 90 7.49 0.13 -5.47
CA ARG A 90 8.86 0.00 -4.97
C ARG A 90 9.00 0.75 -3.66
N THR A 91 9.32 0.01 -2.63
CA THR A 91 9.44 0.54 -1.27
C THR A 91 10.79 0.17 -0.68
N LEU A 92 11.41 1.13 -0.02
CA LEU A 92 12.72 1.01 0.61
C LEU A 92 12.60 1.32 2.10
N LEU A 93 13.24 0.50 2.92
CA LEU A 93 13.54 0.81 4.31
C LEU A 93 14.92 1.47 4.33
N CYS A 94 14.98 2.73 4.75
CA CYS A 94 16.17 3.57 4.69
C CYS A 94 16.71 3.85 6.10
N ASN A 95 17.97 3.58 6.35
CA ASN A 95 18.65 4.03 7.54
C ASN A 95 19.06 5.51 7.37
N ARG A 96 18.60 6.39 8.26
CA ARG A 96 18.90 7.84 8.17
C ARG A 96 20.34 8.18 8.47
N VAL A 97 21.06 7.32 9.17
CA VAL A 97 22.45 7.57 9.60
C VAL A 97 23.43 7.09 8.55
N THR A 98 23.29 5.81 8.13
CA THR A 98 24.22 5.20 7.17
C THR A 98 23.80 5.45 5.73
N LEU A 99 22.56 5.85 5.49
CA LEU A 99 21.92 5.99 4.17
C LEU A 99 21.76 4.67 3.41
N ASP A 100 21.98 3.54 4.06
CA ASP A 100 21.74 2.23 3.51
C ASP A 100 20.24 2.03 3.27
N THR A 101 19.92 1.30 2.21
CA THR A 101 18.53 1.00 1.84
C THR A 101 18.32 -0.50 1.67
N ILE A 102 17.20 -0.98 2.15
CA ILE A 102 16.77 -2.37 2.03
C ILE A 102 15.42 -2.39 1.30
N PRO A 103 15.30 -3.09 0.16
CA PRO A 103 14.01 -3.24 -0.50
C PRO A 103 13.06 -4.06 0.36
N ILE A 104 11.80 -3.62 0.43
CA ILE A 104 10.74 -4.28 1.18
C ILE A 104 9.43 -4.23 0.39
N ARG A 105 8.60 -5.27 0.46
CA ARG A 105 7.28 -5.27 -0.14
C ARG A 105 6.41 -4.20 0.52
N ALA A 106 5.63 -3.44 -0.25
CA ALA A 106 4.89 -2.29 0.25
C ALA A 106 3.92 -2.63 1.40
N SER A 107 3.22 -3.76 1.32
CA SER A 107 2.32 -4.22 2.40
C SER A 107 3.08 -4.58 3.68
N ASP A 108 4.26 -5.21 3.57
CA ASP A 108 5.12 -5.53 4.71
C ASP A 108 5.70 -4.24 5.34
N ALA A 109 5.99 -3.25 4.52
CA ALA A 109 6.45 -1.94 4.98
C ALA A 109 5.38 -1.22 5.81
N VAL A 110 4.11 -1.30 5.41
CA VAL A 110 2.99 -0.78 6.20
C VAL A 110 2.87 -1.53 7.54
N LEU A 111 2.96 -2.86 7.50
CA LEU A 111 2.95 -3.69 8.72
C LEU A 111 4.08 -3.29 9.67
N LEU A 112 5.29 -3.16 9.14
CA LEU A 112 6.47 -2.76 9.92
C LEU A 112 6.32 -1.35 10.48
N SER A 113 5.74 -0.42 9.70
CA SER A 113 5.43 0.94 10.17
C SER A 113 4.53 0.92 11.39
N LEU A 114 3.47 0.11 11.38
CA LEU A 114 2.54 0.01 12.50
C LEU A 114 3.20 -0.66 13.72
N ALA A 115 3.96 -1.73 13.52
CA ALA A 115 4.63 -2.48 14.58
C ALA A 115 5.76 -1.68 15.26
N ALA A 116 6.61 -1.02 14.46
CA ALA A 116 7.82 -0.32 14.92
C ALA A 116 7.67 1.20 15.02
N ARG A 117 6.52 1.76 14.60
CA ARG A 117 6.27 3.21 14.50
C ARG A 117 7.27 3.93 13.59
N ILE A 118 7.71 3.27 12.53
CA ILE A 118 8.58 3.84 11.50
C ILE A 118 7.72 4.70 10.55
N PRO A 119 8.10 5.97 10.30
CA PRO A 119 7.33 6.83 9.41
C PRO A 119 7.41 6.34 7.95
N ILE A 120 6.28 6.42 7.24
CA ILE A 120 6.18 6.13 5.80
C ILE A 120 6.11 7.43 5.04
N TYR A 121 6.85 7.48 3.93
CA TYR A 121 6.85 8.57 2.97
C TYR A 121 6.65 8.04 1.55
N ILE A 122 6.15 8.89 0.68
CA ILE A 122 6.10 8.69 -0.77
C ILE A 122 6.79 9.87 -1.45
N GLU A 123 7.49 9.63 -2.56
CA GLU A 123 8.01 10.71 -3.38
C GLU A 123 6.87 11.60 -3.90
N SER A 124 7.04 12.93 -3.80
CA SER A 124 5.98 13.88 -4.15
C SER A 124 5.52 13.75 -5.59
N SER A 125 6.44 13.46 -6.51
CA SER A 125 6.13 13.22 -7.92
C SER A 125 5.27 11.97 -8.13
N LEU A 126 5.52 10.92 -7.35
CA LEU A 126 4.74 9.69 -7.37
C LEU A 126 3.36 9.90 -6.72
N MET A 127 3.32 10.61 -5.59
CA MET A 127 2.06 11.00 -4.94
C MET A 127 1.15 11.74 -5.90
N ALA A 128 1.67 12.75 -6.62
CA ALA A 128 0.89 13.52 -7.58
C ALA A 128 0.31 12.69 -8.74
N ARG A 129 0.99 11.58 -9.12
CA ARG A 129 0.53 10.70 -10.21
C ARG A 129 -0.41 9.60 -9.75
N GLN A 130 -0.29 9.16 -8.50
CA GLN A 130 -0.97 7.95 -7.99
C GLN A 130 -2.09 8.25 -7.01
N SER A 131 -2.09 9.43 -6.39
CA SER A 131 -3.12 9.74 -5.40
C SER A 131 -4.47 10.06 -6.04
N VAL A 132 -5.51 9.70 -5.30
CA VAL A 132 -6.87 10.16 -5.54
C VAL A 132 -7.34 10.97 -4.32
N ARG A 133 -8.31 11.86 -4.52
CA ARG A 133 -8.88 12.62 -3.39
C ARG A 133 -9.50 11.68 -2.38
N PHE A 134 -9.18 11.90 -1.12
CA PHE A 134 -9.79 11.17 -0.02
C PHE A 134 -11.19 11.74 0.24
N SER A 135 -12.23 10.96 0.02
CA SER A 135 -13.63 11.36 0.18
C SER A 135 -14.30 10.61 1.32
N GLY A 136 -13.73 10.44 2.46
CA GLY A 136 -14.29 9.88 3.72
C GLY A 136 -15.51 8.94 3.71
N LEU A 137 -16.22 8.87 2.59
CA LEU A 137 -17.52 8.20 2.43
C LEU A 137 -17.46 6.96 1.51
N SER A 138 -16.32 6.62 0.92
CA SER A 138 -16.28 5.52 -0.05
C SER A 138 -16.03 4.17 0.61
N HIS A 139 -17.09 3.45 0.92
CA HIS A 139 -17.04 2.00 1.15
C HIS A 139 -16.72 1.20 -0.15
N ALA A 140 -16.77 1.84 -1.32
CA ALA A 140 -16.32 1.28 -2.60
C ALA A 140 -15.07 2.03 -3.02
N LEU A 141 -13.91 1.56 -2.59
CA LEU A 141 -12.62 2.05 -3.09
C LEU A 141 -12.53 1.68 -4.57
N SER A 142 -12.65 2.68 -5.42
CA SER A 142 -12.26 2.54 -6.82
C SER A 142 -10.75 2.27 -6.83
N LEU A 143 -10.36 1.04 -7.09
CA LEU A 143 -8.96 0.68 -7.27
C LEU A 143 -8.40 1.53 -8.41
N PRO A 144 -7.31 2.27 -8.21
CA PRO A 144 -6.59 2.83 -9.33
C PRO A 144 -6.17 1.66 -10.23
N VAL A 145 -6.70 1.60 -11.43
CA VAL A 145 -6.49 0.49 -12.37
C VAL A 145 -5.01 0.23 -12.64
N ASN A 146 -4.18 1.26 -12.50
CA ASN A 146 -2.73 1.21 -12.66
C ASN A 146 -1.96 0.54 -11.49
N THR A 147 -2.61 0.23 -10.37
CA THR A 147 -2.00 -0.48 -9.23
C THR A 147 -2.27 -1.99 -9.24
N LEU A 148 -3.09 -2.47 -10.18
CA LEU A 148 -3.38 -3.89 -10.34
C LEU A 148 -2.23 -4.60 -11.07
N SER A 149 -1.88 -5.83 -10.68
CA SER A 149 -1.02 -6.70 -11.50
C SER A 149 -1.74 -7.10 -12.81
N LEU A 150 -1.02 -7.63 -13.79
CA LEU A 150 -1.64 -8.09 -15.05
C LEU A 150 -2.70 -9.18 -14.79
N GLU A 151 -2.39 -10.12 -13.90
CA GLU A 151 -3.32 -11.19 -13.50
C GLU A 151 -4.60 -10.63 -12.85
N MET A 152 -4.44 -9.62 -11.98
CA MET A 152 -5.57 -8.96 -11.35
C MET A 152 -6.38 -8.12 -12.34
N LEU A 153 -5.73 -7.49 -13.32
CA LEU A 153 -6.40 -6.77 -14.41
C LEU A 153 -7.28 -7.73 -15.23
N ASP A 154 -6.77 -8.93 -15.55
CA ASP A 154 -7.50 -9.93 -16.30
C ASP A 154 -8.70 -10.47 -15.52
N GLN A 155 -8.53 -10.75 -14.24
CA GLN A 155 -9.62 -11.19 -13.36
C GLN A 155 -10.69 -10.10 -13.19
N ALA A 156 -10.26 -8.86 -12.93
CA ALA A 156 -11.17 -7.73 -12.79
C ALA A 156 -11.91 -7.42 -14.09
N LEU A 157 -11.23 -7.52 -15.25
CA LEU A 157 -11.83 -7.32 -16.56
C LEU A 157 -12.91 -8.38 -16.84
N LYS A 158 -12.61 -9.66 -16.57
CA LYS A 158 -13.56 -10.75 -16.74
C LYS A 158 -14.81 -10.52 -15.91
N LYS A 159 -14.63 -10.17 -14.64
CA LYS A 159 -15.72 -9.89 -13.72
C LYS A 159 -16.53 -8.66 -14.13
N ALA A 160 -15.87 -7.56 -14.52
CA ALA A 160 -16.56 -6.36 -14.99
C ALA A 160 -17.44 -6.63 -16.23
N VAL A 161 -17.01 -7.56 -17.09
CA VAL A 161 -17.83 -8.00 -18.24
C VAL A 161 -19.00 -8.88 -17.78
N GLU A 162 -18.78 -9.79 -16.83
CA GLU A 162 -19.84 -10.64 -16.26
C GLU A 162 -20.92 -9.82 -15.53
N ASP A 163 -20.48 -8.75 -14.82
CA ASP A 163 -21.36 -7.83 -14.10
C ASP A 163 -21.96 -6.72 -15.01
N GLU A 164 -21.75 -6.79 -16.33
CA GLU A 164 -22.20 -5.82 -17.33
C GLU A 164 -21.70 -4.38 -17.08
N ASN A 165 -20.63 -4.21 -16.30
CA ASN A 165 -20.02 -2.92 -16.02
C ASN A 165 -19.03 -2.53 -17.12
N TYR A 166 -19.56 -2.10 -18.27
CA TYR A 166 -18.77 -1.84 -19.49
C TYR A 166 -17.84 -0.63 -19.36
N GLU A 167 -18.15 0.32 -18.48
CA GLU A 167 -17.28 1.47 -18.22
C GLU A 167 -15.99 1.02 -17.52
N LEU A 168 -16.10 0.25 -16.45
CA LEU A 168 -14.96 -0.33 -15.75
C LEU A 168 -14.18 -1.29 -16.66
N ALA A 169 -14.89 -2.15 -17.41
CA ALA A 169 -14.27 -3.06 -18.36
C ALA A 169 -13.43 -2.34 -19.41
N SER A 170 -13.89 -1.19 -19.90
CA SER A 170 -13.13 -0.38 -20.86
C SER A 170 -11.85 0.19 -20.25
N GLN A 171 -11.91 0.73 -19.02
CA GLN A 171 -10.75 1.26 -18.31
C GLN A 171 -9.70 0.17 -18.04
N LEU A 172 -10.13 -1.00 -17.57
CA LEU A 172 -9.25 -2.14 -17.31
C LEU A 172 -8.56 -2.65 -18.58
N ARG A 173 -9.31 -2.76 -19.68
CA ARG A 173 -8.79 -3.16 -20.99
C ARG A 173 -7.76 -2.17 -21.52
N ASP A 174 -8.01 -0.89 -21.39
CA ASP A 174 -7.11 0.14 -21.91
C ASP A 174 -5.80 0.19 -21.11
N GLU A 175 -5.84 0.00 -19.77
CA GLU A 175 -4.65 -0.15 -18.96
C GLU A 175 -3.85 -1.41 -19.31
N ARG A 176 -4.51 -2.54 -19.50
CA ARG A 176 -3.87 -3.78 -19.95
C ARG A 176 -3.11 -3.56 -21.26
N LYS A 177 -3.77 -2.99 -22.28
CA LYS A 177 -3.13 -2.69 -23.57
C LYS A 177 -1.96 -1.74 -23.46
N ARG A 178 -2.02 -0.78 -22.53
CA ARG A 178 -0.92 0.15 -22.28
C ARG A 178 0.32 -0.55 -21.76
N ARG A 179 0.14 -1.59 -20.93
CA ARG A 179 1.26 -2.38 -20.38
C ARG A 179 1.85 -3.37 -21.35
N GLU A 180 1.05 -3.97 -22.22
CA GLU A 180 1.52 -4.88 -23.26
C GLU A 180 2.38 -4.20 -24.34
N LYS A 181 2.31 -2.85 -24.45
CA LYS A 181 3.08 -2.06 -25.43
C LYS A 181 4.41 -1.53 -24.89
N LYS A 182 4.78 -1.82 -23.66
CA LYS A 182 6.05 -1.46 -23.02
C LYS A 182 7.00 -2.63 -22.95
#